data_db9cc8c309b5b4653911a5b5a3f377eb
#
_entry.id   db9cc8c309b5b4653911a5b5a3f377eb
#
_cell.length_a   1.000
_cell.length_b   1.000
_cell.length_c   1.000
_cell.angle_alpha   90.00
_cell.angle_beta   90.00
_cell.angle_gamma   90.00
#
_symmetry.space_group_name_H-M   'P 1'
#
loop_
_entity.id
_entity.type
_entity.pdbx_description
1 polymer ?
#
loop_
_entity_poly.entity_id
_entity_poly.type
_entity_poly.pdbx_seq_one_letter_code
_entity_poly.pdbx_strand_id
1 'polypeptide(L)'
;MAKLTEEELKARLKKIKLLLLDVDGVLTDGRIIYDSRGRDSKFFDVHDGLGVFVLHKSQIPTILITAKSSKTIKPRAKDMHVAEVFADIFPRTAVLDKILTK
;
A
#
# COMPACT_ATOMS: atom_id res chain seq x y z
N MET A 1 -14.80 -20.74 -3.66
CA MET A 1 -14.81 -19.86 -2.47
C MET A 1 -16.23 -19.35 -2.24
N ALA A 2 -16.77 -19.55 -1.07
CA ALA A 2 -18.11 -19.05 -0.76
C ALA A 2 -18.09 -17.53 -0.65
N LYS A 3 -19.09 -16.90 -1.29
CA LYS A 3 -19.23 -15.44 -1.19
C LYS A 3 -19.77 -15.07 0.19
N LEU A 4 -19.22 -14.03 0.77
CA LEU A 4 -19.75 -13.44 1.99
C LEU A 4 -21.04 -12.67 1.69
N THR A 5 -21.97 -12.69 2.63
CA THR A 5 -23.10 -11.76 2.57
C THR A 5 -22.58 -10.34 2.81
N GLU A 6 -23.38 -9.35 2.47
CA GLU A 6 -23.02 -7.95 2.72
C GLU A 6 -22.81 -7.70 4.22
N GLU A 7 -23.67 -8.27 5.06
CA GLU A 7 -23.55 -8.15 6.52
C GLU A 7 -22.29 -8.80 7.07
N GLU A 8 -21.94 -10.00 6.58
CA GLU A 8 -20.73 -10.70 6.96
C GLU A 8 -19.49 -9.89 6.55
N LEU A 9 -19.50 -9.32 5.35
CA LEU A 9 -18.41 -8.47 4.86
C LEU A 9 -18.24 -7.24 5.74
N LYS A 10 -19.33 -6.54 6.07
CA LYS A 10 -19.28 -5.38 6.96
C LYS A 10 -18.73 -5.74 8.34
N ALA A 11 -19.16 -6.87 8.88
CA ALA A 11 -18.66 -7.33 10.19
C ALA A 11 -17.15 -7.59 10.16
N ARG A 12 -16.63 -8.18 9.09
CA ARG A 12 -15.19 -8.41 8.93
C ARG A 12 -14.42 -7.11 8.72
N LEU A 13 -14.96 -6.19 7.93
CA LEU A 13 -14.32 -4.90 7.67
C LEU A 13 -14.17 -4.07 8.95
N LYS A 14 -15.12 -4.14 9.85
CA LYS A 14 -15.05 -3.44 11.13
C LYS A 14 -13.92 -3.92 12.04
N LYS A 15 -13.39 -5.12 11.80
CA LYS A 15 -12.30 -5.69 12.60
C LYS A 15 -10.92 -5.33 12.04
N ILE A 16 -10.85 -4.71 10.87
CA ILE A 16 -9.58 -4.36 10.24
C ILE A 16 -8.93 -3.20 11.00
N LYS A 17 -7.67 -3.37 11.35
CA LYS A 17 -6.88 -2.38 12.08
C LYS A 17 -5.67 -1.89 11.30
N LEU A 18 -5.37 -2.52 10.17
CA LEU A 18 -4.18 -2.23 9.38
C LEU A 18 -4.41 -2.66 7.94
N LEU A 19 -3.97 -1.85 6.99
CA LEU A 19 -3.96 -2.19 5.58
C LEU A 19 -2.51 -2.30 5.10
N LEU A 20 -2.16 -3.44 4.50
CA LEU A 20 -0.85 -3.66 3.87
C LEU A 20 -1.03 -3.68 2.37
N LEU A 21 -0.29 -2.86 1.65
CA LEU A 21 -0.38 -2.76 0.19
C LEU A 21 0.99 -2.94 -0.46
N ASP A 22 1.00 -3.67 -1.57
CA ASP A 22 2.09 -3.62 -2.54
C ASP A 22 1.96 -2.36 -3.39
N VAL A 23 2.98 -1.99 -4.12
CA VAL A 23 2.99 -0.80 -4.98
C VAL A 23 2.75 -1.19 -6.42
N ASP A 24 3.68 -1.93 -7.03
CA ASP A 24 3.60 -2.24 -8.46
C ASP A 24 2.48 -3.23 -8.75
N GLY A 25 1.59 -2.87 -9.65
CA GLY A 25 0.43 -3.67 -10.02
C GLY A 25 -0.75 -3.57 -9.06
N VAL A 26 -0.61 -2.88 -7.92
CA VAL A 26 -1.70 -2.64 -6.96
C VAL A 26 -2.04 -1.15 -6.90
N LEU A 27 -1.07 -0.30 -6.58
CA LEU A 27 -1.23 1.16 -6.61
C LEU A 27 -0.89 1.74 -7.98
N THR A 28 -0.29 0.96 -8.85
CA THR A 28 0.00 1.29 -10.25
C THR A 28 -0.60 0.21 -11.14
N ASP A 29 -0.55 0.45 -12.45
CA ASP A 29 -0.98 -0.56 -13.45
C ASP A 29 0.11 -1.59 -13.78
N GLY A 30 1.23 -1.55 -13.06
CA GLY A 30 2.35 -2.47 -13.26
C GLY A 30 3.36 -2.00 -14.28
N ARG A 31 3.08 -0.93 -15.02
CA ARG A 31 4.01 -0.38 -16.01
C ARG A 31 5.07 0.49 -15.35
N ILE A 32 6.27 0.43 -15.88
CA ILE A 32 7.39 1.24 -15.42
C ILE A 32 7.92 2.05 -16.59
N ILE A 33 8.14 3.34 -16.37
CA ILE A 33 8.69 4.25 -17.37
C ILE A 33 10.08 4.67 -16.91
N TYR A 34 11.08 4.47 -17.74
CA TYR A 34 12.44 4.93 -17.43
C TYR A 34 12.79 6.12 -18.31
N ASP A 35 13.47 7.10 -17.72
CA ASP A 35 14.09 8.18 -18.49
C ASP A 35 15.50 7.76 -18.97
N SER A 36 16.18 8.65 -19.69
CA SER A 36 17.51 8.36 -20.25
C SER A 36 18.60 8.18 -19.17
N ARG A 37 18.32 8.58 -17.94
CA ARG A 37 19.24 8.43 -16.80
C ARG A 37 18.92 7.23 -15.93
N GLY A 38 17.99 6.38 -16.36
CA GLY A 38 17.58 5.20 -15.61
C GLY A 38 16.65 5.49 -14.43
N ARG A 39 16.13 6.71 -14.33
CA ARG A 39 15.15 7.06 -13.29
C ARG A 39 13.78 6.56 -13.72
N ASP A 40 13.04 5.98 -12.79
CA ASP A 40 11.71 5.48 -13.09
C ASP A 40 10.63 6.52 -12.76
N SER A 41 9.49 6.35 -13.44
CA SER A 41 8.27 7.10 -13.18
C SER A 41 7.11 6.13 -13.11
N LYS A 42 6.11 6.46 -12.32
CA LYS A 42 4.94 5.60 -12.15
C LYS A 42 3.68 6.46 -12.23
N PHE A 43 2.60 5.86 -12.75
CA PHE A 43 1.28 6.47 -12.71
C PHE A 43 0.53 5.95 -11.48
N PHE A 44 0.15 6.86 -10.60
CA PHE A 44 -0.69 6.55 -9.46
C PHE A 44 -2.10 7.07 -9.67
N ASP A 45 -3.07 6.43 -9.07
CA ASP A 45 -4.47 6.82 -9.17
C ASP A 45 -4.85 7.71 -7.99
N VAL A 46 -5.51 8.83 -8.29
CA VAL A 46 -5.99 9.77 -7.27
C VAL A 46 -6.96 9.11 -6.30
N HIS A 47 -7.78 8.18 -6.79
CA HIS A 47 -8.77 7.50 -5.95
C HIS A 47 -8.13 6.64 -4.87
N ASP A 48 -6.99 6.01 -5.16
CA ASP A 48 -6.25 5.24 -4.17
C ASP A 48 -5.75 6.14 -3.04
N GLY A 49 -5.26 7.32 -3.38
CA GLY A 49 -4.83 8.30 -2.39
C GLY A 49 -5.96 8.75 -1.48
N LEU A 50 -7.14 8.97 -2.06
CA LEU A 50 -8.32 9.33 -1.29
C LEU A 50 -8.73 8.19 -0.34
N GLY A 51 -8.76 6.95 -0.83
CA GLY A 51 -9.12 5.79 -0.02
C GLY A 51 -8.19 5.62 1.18
N VAL A 52 -6.89 5.71 0.96
CA VAL A 52 -5.90 5.60 2.04
C VAL A 52 -6.01 6.77 3.03
N PHE A 53 -6.27 7.97 2.53
CA PHE A 53 -6.49 9.14 3.39
C PHE A 53 -7.71 8.96 4.30
N VAL A 54 -8.82 8.44 3.76
CA VAL A 54 -10.03 8.17 4.54
C VAL A 54 -9.73 7.15 5.64
N LEU A 55 -8.99 6.09 5.33
CA LEU A 55 -8.56 5.11 6.33
C LEU A 55 -7.68 5.75 7.40
N HIS A 56 -6.78 6.63 7.00
CA HIS A 56 -5.93 7.36 7.94
C HIS A 56 -6.77 8.19 8.92
N LYS A 57 -7.77 8.90 8.41
CA LYS A 57 -8.69 9.67 9.24
C LYS A 57 -9.54 8.79 10.17
N SER A 58 -9.78 7.56 9.78
CA SER A 58 -10.50 6.57 10.57
C SER A 58 -9.59 5.80 11.54
N GLN A 59 -8.33 6.20 11.65
CA GLN A 59 -7.32 5.57 12.52
C GLN A 59 -6.97 4.14 12.09
N ILE A 60 -7.09 3.84 10.81
CA ILE A 60 -6.63 2.60 10.20
C ILE A 60 -5.39 2.93 9.38
N PRO A 61 -4.17 2.61 9.88
CA PRO A 61 -2.96 2.91 9.13
C PRO A 61 -2.78 2.03 7.93
N THR A 62 -2.16 2.59 6.89
CA THR A 62 -1.73 1.84 5.71
C THR A 62 -0.21 1.77 5.70
N ILE A 63 0.33 0.60 5.43
CA ILE A 63 1.76 0.36 5.28
C ILE A 63 2.01 -0.18 3.88
N LEU A 64 2.99 0.39 3.20
CA LEU A 64 3.42 -0.08 1.88
C LEU A 64 4.58 -1.05 2.04
N ILE A 65 4.51 -2.17 1.34
CA ILE A 65 5.60 -3.15 1.27
C ILE A 65 5.92 -3.35 -0.20
N THR A 66 7.16 -3.04 -0.59
CA THR A 66 7.58 -3.21 -1.98
C THR A 66 8.94 -3.90 -2.03
N ALA A 67 9.10 -4.81 -2.99
CA ALA A 67 10.37 -5.49 -3.21
C ALA A 67 11.40 -4.57 -3.86
N LYS A 68 10.96 -3.49 -4.51
CA LYS A 68 11.82 -2.62 -5.31
C LYS A 68 11.72 -1.18 -4.84
N SER A 69 12.87 -0.57 -4.56
CA SER A 69 12.94 0.83 -4.19
C SER A 69 12.74 1.74 -5.41
N SER A 70 12.10 2.87 -5.20
CA SER A 70 11.93 3.90 -6.22
C SER A 70 11.77 5.25 -5.54
N LYS A 71 12.37 6.28 -6.14
CA LYS A 71 12.27 7.65 -5.62
C LYS A 71 10.85 8.21 -5.70
N THR A 72 9.97 7.60 -6.49
CA THR A 72 8.58 8.04 -6.63
C THR A 72 7.71 7.60 -5.46
N ILE A 73 8.10 6.55 -4.74
CA ILE A 73 7.26 5.93 -3.71
C ILE A 73 7.11 6.82 -2.48
N LYS A 74 8.21 7.39 -1.97
CA LYS A 74 8.16 8.24 -0.76
C LYS A 74 7.28 9.47 -0.91
N PRO A 75 7.40 10.27 -2.00
CA PRO A 75 6.49 11.41 -2.19
C PRO A 75 5.03 10.98 -2.28
N ARG A 76 4.74 9.88 -2.98
CA ARG A 76 3.38 9.39 -3.11
C ARG A 76 2.84 8.88 -1.78
N ALA A 77 3.64 8.16 -1.00
CA ALA A 77 3.26 7.68 0.32
C ALA A 77 2.93 8.85 1.25
N LYS A 78 3.70 9.93 1.19
CA LYS A 78 3.44 11.14 1.97
C LYS A 78 2.12 11.79 1.55
N ASP A 79 1.87 11.90 0.26
CA ASP A 79 0.61 12.46 -0.25
C ASP A 79 -0.61 11.66 0.22
N MET A 80 -0.47 10.35 0.33
CA MET A 80 -1.55 9.44 0.73
C MET A 80 -1.69 9.31 2.25
N HIS A 81 -0.80 9.89 3.02
CA HIS A 81 -0.75 9.72 4.49
C HIS A 81 -0.51 8.26 4.90
N VAL A 82 0.36 7.58 4.17
CA VAL A 82 0.82 6.24 4.52
C VAL A 82 1.67 6.30 5.79
N ALA A 83 1.46 5.36 6.71
CA ALA A 83 2.14 5.37 7.99
C ALA A 83 3.61 4.97 7.87
N GLU A 84 3.92 3.99 7.02
CA GLU A 84 5.26 3.43 6.90
C GLU A 84 5.46 2.81 5.52
N VAL A 85 6.70 2.83 5.03
CA VAL A 85 7.08 2.19 3.77
C VAL A 85 8.27 1.27 4.02
N PHE A 86 8.13 0.01 3.63
CA PHE A 86 9.22 -0.96 3.62
C PHE A 86 9.58 -1.26 2.17
N ALA A 87 10.75 -0.85 1.75
CA ALA A 87 11.25 -1.02 0.38
C ALA A 87 12.49 -1.91 0.36
N ASP A 88 12.74 -2.54 -0.78
CA ASP A 88 13.89 -3.43 -1.01
C ASP A 88 13.94 -4.61 -0.05
N ILE A 89 12.79 -5.07 0.42
CA ILE A 89 12.74 -6.16 1.39
C ILE A 89 12.14 -7.41 0.75
N PHE A 90 12.90 -8.49 0.80
CA PHE A 90 12.47 -9.78 0.33
C PHE A 90 13.15 -10.88 1.16
N PRO A 91 12.42 -11.86 1.72
CA PRO A 91 10.98 -12.08 1.56
C PRO A 91 10.13 -11.12 2.40
N ARG A 92 8.92 -10.83 1.92
CA ARG A 92 7.97 -9.93 2.59
C ARG A 92 7.51 -10.43 3.96
N THR A 93 7.58 -11.73 4.18
CA THR A 93 7.22 -12.35 5.45
C THR A 93 8.07 -11.85 6.63
N ALA A 94 9.35 -11.56 6.38
CA ALA A 94 10.24 -11.00 7.41
C ALA A 94 9.77 -9.62 7.87
N VAL A 95 9.22 -8.82 6.95
CA VAL A 95 8.66 -7.50 7.26
C VAL A 95 7.37 -7.63 8.02
N LEU A 96 6.53 -8.58 7.62
CA LEU A 96 5.24 -8.83 8.26
C LEU A 96 5.43 -9.13 9.75
N ASP A 97 6.41 -9.95 10.10
CA ASP A 97 6.70 -10.27 11.50
C ASP A 97 7.09 -9.01 12.29
N LYS A 98 7.90 -8.13 11.71
CA LYS A 98 8.25 -6.85 12.35
C LYS A 98 7.04 -5.95 12.57
N ILE A 99 6.14 -5.89 11.61
CA ILE A 99 4.93 -5.06 11.69
C ILE A 99 4.01 -5.59 12.79
N LEU A 100 3.79 -6.90 12.84
CA LEU A 100 2.86 -7.53 13.77
C LEU A 100 3.36 -7.53 15.22
N THR A 101 4.66 -7.35 15.44
CA THR A 101 5.25 -7.30 16.79
C THR A 101 5.33 -5.89 17.38
N LYS A 102 4.95 -4.89 16.63
CA LYS A 102 4.91 -3.51 17.13
C LYS A 102 3.68 -3.24 17.98
#